data_d73a9ac8989fc7328d1af06d47d01568
#
_entry.id   d73a9ac8989fc7328d1af06d47d01568
#
_cell.length_a   1.000
_cell.length_b   1.000
_cell.length_c   1.000
_cell.angle_alpha   90.00
_cell.angle_beta   90.00
_cell.angle_gamma   90.00
#
_symmetry.space_group_name_H-M   'P 1'
#
loop_
_entity.id
_entity.type
_entity.pdbx_description
1 polymer ?
#
loop_
_entity_poly.entity_id
_entity_poly.type
_entity_poly.pdbx_seq_one_letter_code
_entity_poly.pdbx_strand_id
1 'polypeptide(L)'
;MKLLKILTVLLSVMFISIAHAGDKVKVGFIYVGPIGDHGWTYRHDIGRLDVEKAFGDKVETMYLENVKYGPDAERAIRNMAKEGADIIFATSFGYMEPMLKVAKEFPNVKFEHATGYKQSKNMSSYGLRLYQARHVQGVIAGMMTKTNKICYVAAFPIPEVIREINTYYL
;
A
#
# COMPACT_ATOMS: atom_id res chain seq x y z
N MET A 1 33.33 -51.53 -9.85
CA MET A 1 32.23 -51.35 -8.87
C MET A 1 32.39 -50.14 -7.93
N LYS A 2 33.56 -49.85 -7.39
CA LYS A 2 33.75 -48.69 -6.50
C LYS A 2 33.60 -47.33 -7.24
N LEU A 3 34.13 -47.19 -8.43
CA LEU A 3 34.05 -45.96 -9.22
C LEU A 3 32.60 -45.59 -9.60
N LEU A 4 31.78 -46.60 -9.96
CA LEU A 4 30.36 -46.41 -10.30
C LEU A 4 29.53 -45.94 -9.13
N LYS A 5 29.84 -46.43 -7.89
CA LYS A 5 29.16 -45.97 -6.66
C LYS A 5 29.54 -44.54 -6.27
N ILE A 6 30.78 -44.12 -6.54
CA ILE A 6 31.25 -42.75 -6.29
C ILE A 6 30.60 -41.79 -7.26
N LEU A 7 30.43 -42.16 -8.53
CA LEU A 7 29.76 -41.36 -9.56
C LEU A 7 28.28 -41.16 -9.25
N THR A 8 27.60 -42.23 -8.72
CA THR A 8 26.18 -42.13 -8.34
C THR A 8 25.97 -41.22 -7.13
N VAL A 9 26.89 -41.25 -6.14
CA VAL A 9 26.82 -40.36 -4.98
C VAL A 9 27.10 -38.91 -5.37
N LEU A 10 28.07 -38.64 -6.25
CA LEU A 10 28.31 -37.30 -6.78
C LEU A 10 27.12 -36.74 -7.58
N LEU A 11 26.44 -37.56 -8.40
CA LEU A 11 25.27 -37.17 -9.15
C LEU A 11 24.07 -36.89 -8.24
N SER A 12 23.89 -37.62 -7.14
CA SER A 12 22.82 -37.39 -6.16
C SER A 12 23.01 -36.12 -5.33
N VAL A 13 24.26 -35.73 -5.05
CA VAL A 13 24.58 -34.49 -4.33
C VAL A 13 24.35 -33.26 -5.24
N MET A 14 24.54 -33.42 -6.54
CA MET A 14 24.31 -32.32 -7.50
C MET A 14 22.81 -31.99 -7.72
N PHE A 15 21.89 -32.90 -7.37
CA PHE A 15 20.45 -32.69 -7.45
C PHE A 15 19.81 -32.05 -6.21
N ILE A 16 20.56 -31.95 -5.09
CA ILE A 16 20.02 -31.41 -3.82
C ILE A 16 20.11 -29.86 -3.77
N SER A 17 20.78 -29.22 -4.72
CA SER A 17 21.00 -27.76 -4.73
C SER A 17 20.05 -26.98 -5.65
N ILE A 18 18.90 -27.52 -6.02
CA ILE A 18 17.81 -26.68 -6.49
C ILE A 18 17.10 -26.19 -5.23
N ALA A 19 17.76 -25.28 -4.50
CA ALA A 19 17.05 -24.42 -3.59
C ALA A 19 15.93 -23.78 -4.41
N HIS A 20 14.69 -24.15 -4.14
CA HIS A 20 13.55 -23.34 -4.55
C HIS A 20 13.80 -21.96 -3.92
N ALA A 21 14.35 -21.03 -4.70
CA ALA A 21 14.11 -19.62 -4.46
C ALA A 21 12.60 -19.51 -4.55
N GLY A 22 11.93 -19.53 -3.39
CA GLY A 22 10.48 -19.37 -3.33
C GLY A 22 10.16 -18.11 -4.14
N ASP A 23 9.13 -18.17 -4.99
CA ASP A 23 8.72 -17.03 -5.78
C ASP A 23 8.58 -15.82 -4.86
N LYS A 24 9.24 -14.70 -5.24
CA LYS A 24 9.15 -13.46 -4.47
C LYS A 24 7.71 -13.01 -4.45
N VAL A 25 7.24 -12.55 -3.29
CA VAL A 25 5.94 -11.90 -3.20
C VAL A 25 6.01 -10.55 -3.93
N LYS A 26 5.20 -10.36 -4.95
CA LYS A 26 5.14 -9.12 -5.72
C LYS A 26 4.12 -8.16 -5.12
N VAL A 27 4.58 -6.98 -4.73
CA VAL A 27 3.79 -5.97 -4.02
C VAL A 27 3.67 -4.72 -4.87
N GLY A 28 2.45 -4.39 -5.31
CA GLY A 28 2.15 -3.21 -6.10
C GLY A 28 1.68 -2.03 -5.24
N PHE A 29 2.09 -0.81 -5.60
CA PHE A 29 1.67 0.43 -4.95
C PHE A 29 1.19 1.44 -5.99
N ILE A 30 0.02 2.06 -5.74
CA ILE A 30 -0.53 3.11 -6.60
C ILE A 30 -0.65 4.38 -5.80
N TYR A 31 0.04 5.43 -6.26
CA TYR A 31 0.16 6.71 -5.60
C TYR A 31 -0.62 7.81 -6.33
N VAL A 32 -1.26 8.66 -5.55
CA VAL A 32 -2.05 9.80 -6.08
C VAL A 32 -1.19 10.98 -6.50
N GLY A 33 -0.01 11.12 -5.93
CA GLY A 33 0.95 12.19 -6.22
C GLY A 33 2.37 11.66 -6.39
N PRO A 34 3.35 12.55 -6.53
CA PRO A 34 4.75 12.18 -6.65
C PRO A 34 5.35 11.79 -5.30
N ILE A 35 6.34 10.90 -5.30
CA ILE A 35 7.09 10.49 -4.11
C ILE A 35 7.78 11.69 -3.44
N GLY A 36 8.22 12.67 -4.22
CA GLY A 36 8.91 13.87 -3.74
C GLY A 36 8.02 14.93 -3.07
N ASP A 37 6.75 14.65 -2.79
CA ASP A 37 5.81 15.62 -2.18
C ASP A 37 6.07 15.88 -0.68
N HIS A 38 6.93 15.08 -0.04
CA HIS A 38 7.20 15.06 1.40
C HIS A 38 5.94 14.92 2.29
N GLY A 39 4.82 14.54 1.69
CA GLY A 39 3.50 14.42 2.32
C GLY A 39 2.95 13.00 2.27
N TRP A 40 1.73 12.90 1.75
CA TRP A 40 0.95 11.65 1.72
C TRP A 40 1.62 10.54 0.93
N THR A 41 1.99 10.80 -0.32
CA THR A 41 2.66 9.82 -1.19
C THR A 41 4.03 9.45 -0.66
N TYR A 42 4.82 10.42 -0.24
CA TYR A 42 6.14 10.20 0.37
C TYR A 42 6.06 9.23 1.55
N ARG A 43 5.08 9.40 2.45
CA ARG A 43 4.93 8.51 3.61
C ARG A 43 4.55 7.10 3.24
N HIS A 44 3.74 6.90 2.21
CA HIS A 44 3.43 5.58 1.69
C HIS A 44 4.65 4.93 1.03
N ASP A 45 5.47 5.71 0.33
CA ASP A 45 6.69 5.19 -0.30
C ASP A 45 7.76 4.82 0.74
N ILE A 46 7.90 5.57 1.82
CA ILE A 46 8.73 5.15 2.97
C ILE A 46 8.27 3.78 3.48
N GLY A 47 6.96 3.54 3.60
CA GLY A 47 6.43 2.23 3.97
C GLY A 47 6.78 1.13 2.97
N ARG A 48 6.77 1.42 1.67
CA ARG A 48 7.24 0.48 0.64
C ARG A 48 8.72 0.14 0.82
N LEU A 49 9.56 1.16 1.02
CA LEU A 49 11.00 0.96 1.26
C LEU A 49 11.28 0.17 2.55
N ASP A 50 10.47 0.39 3.59
CA ASP A 50 10.57 -0.39 4.83
C ASP A 50 10.20 -1.87 4.60
N VAL A 51 9.23 -2.16 3.72
CA VAL A 51 8.90 -3.53 3.30
C VAL A 51 10.09 -4.17 2.58
N GLU A 52 10.71 -3.48 1.60
CA GLU A 52 11.92 -3.97 0.92
C GLU A 52 13.05 -4.24 1.91
N LYS A 53 13.29 -3.32 2.83
CA LYS A 53 14.33 -3.47 3.85
C LYS A 53 14.07 -4.63 4.80
N ALA A 54 12.82 -4.84 5.20
CA ALA A 54 12.45 -5.87 6.17
C ALA A 54 12.46 -7.29 5.57
N PHE A 55 12.07 -7.43 4.31
CA PHE A 55 11.87 -8.73 3.67
C PHE A 55 12.95 -9.09 2.64
N GLY A 56 13.73 -8.11 2.17
CA GLY A 56 14.86 -8.33 1.26
C GLY A 56 14.48 -9.13 0.03
N ASP A 57 15.17 -10.24 -0.20
CA ASP A 57 14.97 -11.10 -1.36
C ASP A 57 13.62 -11.82 -1.42
N LYS A 58 12.79 -11.72 -0.38
CA LYS A 58 11.47 -12.37 -0.33
C LYS A 58 10.38 -11.53 -1.01
N VAL A 59 10.63 -10.26 -1.29
CA VAL A 59 9.67 -9.37 -1.92
C VAL A 59 10.26 -8.67 -3.14
N GLU A 60 9.37 -8.31 -4.04
CA GLU A 60 9.64 -7.42 -5.17
C GLU A 60 8.56 -6.35 -5.17
N THR A 61 8.92 -5.07 -5.11
CA THR A 61 7.94 -4.00 -5.13
C THR A 61 7.88 -3.31 -6.50
N MET A 62 6.68 -2.90 -6.89
CA MET A 62 6.41 -2.05 -8.04
C MET A 62 5.52 -0.89 -7.63
N TYR A 63 5.66 0.27 -8.25
CA TYR A 63 4.82 1.41 -7.94
C TYR A 63 4.54 2.30 -9.16
N LEU A 64 3.44 3.04 -9.10
CA LEU A 64 3.07 4.05 -10.08
C LEU A 64 2.68 5.32 -9.37
N GLU A 65 3.27 6.45 -9.79
CA GLU A 65 3.00 7.78 -9.28
C GLU A 65 1.95 8.51 -10.12
N ASN A 66 1.32 9.53 -9.51
CA ASN A 66 0.42 10.45 -10.21
C ASN A 66 -0.73 9.76 -10.93
N VAL A 67 -1.21 8.63 -10.40
CA VAL A 67 -2.32 7.89 -11.00
C VAL A 67 -3.62 8.66 -10.74
N LYS A 68 -4.30 9.05 -11.81
CA LYS A 68 -5.60 9.74 -11.71
C LYS A 68 -6.69 8.78 -11.26
N TYR A 69 -7.69 9.32 -10.57
CA TYR A 69 -8.87 8.55 -10.17
C TYR A 69 -9.69 8.05 -11.36
N GLY A 70 -10.59 7.12 -11.10
CA GLY A 70 -11.50 6.58 -12.10
C GLY A 70 -10.84 5.58 -13.06
N PRO A 71 -11.05 5.71 -14.39
CA PRO A 71 -10.58 4.71 -15.37
C PRO A 71 -9.07 4.48 -15.40
N ASP A 72 -8.29 5.51 -15.10
CA ASP A 72 -6.82 5.41 -15.05
C ASP A 72 -6.37 4.53 -13.88
N ALA A 73 -6.98 4.71 -12.71
CA ALA A 73 -6.73 3.87 -11.55
C ALA A 73 -7.15 2.41 -11.81
N GLU A 74 -8.32 2.21 -12.39
CA GLU A 74 -8.80 0.87 -12.75
C GLU A 74 -7.82 0.16 -13.69
N ARG A 75 -7.33 0.87 -14.71
CA ARG A 75 -6.34 0.35 -15.67
C ARG A 75 -5.02 0.03 -14.98
N ALA A 76 -4.51 0.94 -14.14
CA ALA A 76 -3.25 0.76 -13.41
C ALA A 76 -3.31 -0.45 -12.47
N ILE A 77 -4.37 -0.58 -11.66
CA ILE A 77 -4.57 -1.72 -10.75
C ILE A 77 -4.66 -3.03 -11.53
N ARG A 78 -5.43 -3.05 -12.62
CA ARG A 78 -5.59 -4.24 -13.46
C ARG A 78 -4.27 -4.66 -14.10
N ASN A 79 -3.46 -3.72 -14.57
CA ASN A 79 -2.15 -4.02 -15.16
C ASN A 79 -1.21 -4.62 -14.12
N MET A 80 -1.09 -4.04 -12.92
CA MET A 80 -0.29 -4.63 -11.85
C MET A 80 -0.73 -6.06 -11.49
N ALA A 81 -2.04 -6.31 -11.43
CA ALA A 81 -2.56 -7.65 -11.19
C ALA A 81 -2.20 -8.64 -12.32
N LYS A 82 -2.25 -8.19 -13.60
CA LYS A 82 -1.82 -8.99 -14.76
C LYS A 82 -0.32 -9.24 -14.81
N GLU A 83 0.49 -8.32 -14.30
CA GLU A 83 1.95 -8.44 -14.17
C GLU A 83 2.36 -9.36 -13.01
N GLY A 84 1.38 -9.93 -12.32
CA GLY A 84 1.57 -10.95 -11.31
C GLY A 84 1.78 -10.39 -9.91
N ALA A 85 1.25 -9.21 -9.59
CA ALA A 85 1.22 -8.73 -8.21
C ALA A 85 0.38 -9.67 -7.34
N ASP A 86 0.92 -10.09 -6.21
CA ASP A 86 0.23 -10.88 -5.19
C ASP A 86 -0.64 -10.01 -4.29
N ILE A 87 -0.16 -8.79 -4.01
CA ILE A 87 -0.87 -7.80 -3.21
C ILE A 87 -0.70 -6.41 -3.82
N ILE A 88 -1.78 -5.60 -3.84
CA ILE A 88 -1.77 -4.25 -4.38
C ILE A 88 -2.33 -3.27 -3.35
N PHE A 89 -1.55 -2.25 -3.03
CA PHE A 89 -1.92 -1.13 -2.18
C PHE A 89 -2.36 0.07 -3.01
N ALA A 90 -3.59 0.54 -2.83
CA ALA A 90 -4.06 1.77 -3.44
C ALA A 90 -4.22 2.85 -2.36
N THR A 91 -3.39 3.87 -2.43
CA THR A 91 -3.08 4.77 -1.32
C THR A 91 -3.97 6.02 -1.25
N SER A 92 -5.17 6.00 -1.82
CA SER A 92 -6.07 7.14 -1.76
C SER A 92 -7.54 6.73 -1.83
N PHE A 93 -8.41 7.50 -1.16
CA PHE A 93 -9.86 7.27 -1.11
C PHE A 93 -10.49 7.09 -2.50
N GLY A 94 -10.10 7.90 -3.48
CA GLY A 94 -10.65 7.85 -4.84
C GLY A 94 -10.35 6.56 -5.62
N TYR A 95 -9.50 5.68 -5.09
CA TYR A 95 -9.22 4.38 -5.69
C TYR A 95 -10.15 3.25 -5.25
N MET A 96 -11.06 3.53 -4.29
CA MET A 96 -11.95 2.53 -3.70
C MET A 96 -12.80 1.80 -4.73
N GLU A 97 -13.54 2.53 -5.57
CA GLU A 97 -14.40 1.94 -6.59
C GLU A 97 -13.61 1.22 -7.71
N PRO A 98 -12.57 1.84 -8.30
CA PRO A 98 -11.70 1.16 -9.25
C PRO A 98 -11.13 -0.15 -8.70
N MET A 99 -10.60 -0.14 -7.47
CA MET A 99 -10.03 -1.32 -6.86
C MET A 99 -11.07 -2.41 -6.58
N LEU A 100 -12.24 -2.04 -6.06
CA LEU A 100 -13.33 -2.98 -5.80
C LEU A 100 -13.79 -3.69 -7.07
N LYS A 101 -13.79 -2.98 -8.20
CA LYS A 101 -14.13 -3.55 -9.50
C LYS A 101 -13.07 -4.55 -9.96
N VAL A 102 -11.79 -4.19 -9.90
CA VAL A 102 -10.69 -5.06 -10.32
C VAL A 102 -10.54 -6.26 -9.38
N ALA A 103 -10.78 -6.09 -8.08
CA ALA A 103 -10.70 -7.18 -7.11
C ALA A 103 -11.62 -8.38 -7.45
N LYS A 104 -12.75 -8.12 -8.08
CA LYS A 104 -13.67 -9.18 -8.56
C LYS A 104 -13.10 -9.96 -9.74
N GLU A 105 -12.25 -9.33 -10.56
CA GLU A 105 -11.63 -9.95 -11.74
C GLU A 105 -10.42 -10.82 -11.35
N PHE A 106 -9.78 -10.52 -10.22
CA PHE A 106 -8.55 -11.19 -9.76
C PHE A 106 -8.70 -11.75 -8.33
N PRO A 107 -9.44 -12.84 -8.15
CA PRO A 107 -9.79 -13.36 -6.82
C PRO A 107 -8.59 -13.84 -5.99
N ASN A 108 -7.49 -14.15 -6.62
CA ASN A 108 -6.26 -14.62 -5.96
C ASN A 108 -5.33 -13.49 -5.53
N VAL A 109 -5.49 -12.29 -6.08
CA VAL A 109 -4.73 -11.09 -5.70
C VAL A 109 -5.37 -10.49 -4.46
N LYS A 110 -4.55 -10.00 -3.51
CA LYS A 110 -4.98 -9.25 -2.34
C LYS A 110 -4.95 -7.76 -2.64
N PHE A 111 -5.94 -7.05 -2.13
CA PHE A 111 -6.08 -5.61 -2.36
C PHE A 111 -6.23 -4.89 -1.03
N GLU A 112 -5.41 -3.88 -0.82
CA GLU A 112 -5.39 -3.05 0.39
C GLU A 112 -5.67 -1.60 0.01
N HIS A 113 -6.76 -1.05 0.52
CA HIS A 113 -7.22 0.29 0.18
C HIS A 113 -7.06 1.25 1.35
N ALA A 114 -6.34 2.36 1.16
CA ALA A 114 -6.20 3.40 2.16
C ALA A 114 -7.49 4.23 2.29
N THR A 115 -7.95 4.44 3.53
CA THR A 115 -9.02 5.37 3.91
C THR A 115 -10.43 5.05 3.38
N GLY A 116 -10.59 3.92 2.68
CA GLY A 116 -11.89 3.46 2.20
C GLY A 116 -12.74 2.78 3.25
N TYR A 117 -14.01 2.49 2.88
CA TYR A 117 -14.95 1.76 3.72
C TYR A 117 -15.57 0.54 3.03
N LYS A 118 -15.39 0.40 1.70
CA LYS A 118 -15.86 -0.78 0.97
C LYS A 118 -14.83 -1.88 1.02
N GLN A 119 -15.32 -3.10 1.20
CA GLN A 119 -14.51 -4.31 1.29
C GLN A 119 -15.09 -5.42 0.40
N SER A 120 -14.28 -6.41 0.09
CA SER A 120 -14.70 -7.64 -0.57
C SER A 120 -13.92 -8.83 0.00
N LYS A 121 -14.14 -10.03 -0.56
CA LYS A 121 -13.47 -11.25 -0.09
C LYS A 121 -11.93 -11.16 -0.12
N ASN A 122 -11.38 -10.38 -1.06
CA ASN A 122 -9.94 -10.20 -1.28
C ASN A 122 -9.50 -8.74 -1.28
N MET A 123 -10.37 -7.82 -0.82
CA MET A 123 -10.06 -6.41 -0.64
C MET A 123 -10.43 -5.96 0.76
N SER A 124 -9.46 -5.45 1.50
CA SER A 124 -9.63 -4.80 2.78
C SER A 124 -9.30 -3.30 2.72
N SER A 125 -9.56 -2.61 3.80
CA SER A 125 -9.21 -1.21 3.93
C SER A 125 -8.40 -0.97 5.20
N TYR A 126 -7.44 -0.09 5.11
CA TYR A 126 -6.65 0.36 6.25
C TYR A 126 -6.72 1.88 6.40
N GLY A 127 -6.45 2.37 7.59
CA GLY A 127 -6.44 3.77 7.89
C GLY A 127 -5.67 4.09 9.16
N LEU A 128 -5.35 5.36 9.32
CA LEU A 128 -4.64 5.87 10.47
C LEU A 128 -5.61 6.58 11.42
N ARG A 129 -5.25 6.64 12.70
CA ARG A 129 -5.99 7.43 13.69
C ARG A 129 -5.53 8.89 13.69
N LEU A 130 -5.50 9.51 12.50
CA LEU A 130 -5.03 10.90 12.31
C LEU A 130 -5.84 11.90 13.14
N TYR A 131 -7.11 11.60 13.40
CA TYR A 131 -7.96 12.41 14.27
C TYR A 131 -7.36 12.61 15.69
N GLN A 132 -6.59 11.66 16.22
CA GLN A 132 -5.91 11.83 17.51
C GLN A 132 -4.83 12.92 17.45
N ALA A 133 -4.03 12.92 16.38
CA ALA A 133 -3.03 13.96 16.15
C ALA A 133 -3.70 15.32 15.88
N ARG A 134 -4.85 15.33 15.19
CA ARG A 134 -5.62 16.55 14.93
C ARG A 134 -6.18 17.17 16.21
N HIS A 135 -6.61 16.35 17.16
CA HIS A 135 -7.02 16.84 18.47
C HIS A 135 -5.89 17.60 19.18
N VAL A 136 -4.70 17.02 19.23
CA VAL A 136 -3.52 17.67 19.81
C VAL A 136 -3.21 18.99 19.11
N GLN A 137 -3.28 19.01 17.76
CA GLN A 137 -3.09 20.24 17.00
C GLN A 137 -4.15 21.29 17.29
N GLY A 138 -5.41 20.87 17.48
CA GLY A 138 -6.51 21.76 17.87
C GLY A 138 -6.27 22.40 19.25
N VAL A 139 -5.86 21.60 20.23
CA VAL A 139 -5.50 22.10 21.57
C VAL A 139 -4.37 23.13 21.49
N ILE A 140 -3.30 22.84 20.76
CA ILE A 140 -2.18 23.77 20.57
C ILE A 140 -2.66 25.06 19.90
N ALA A 141 -3.45 24.96 18.83
CA ALA A 141 -3.99 26.13 18.14
C ALA A 141 -4.89 26.99 19.05
N GLY A 142 -5.73 26.34 19.88
CA GLY A 142 -6.55 27.00 20.87
C GLY A 142 -5.75 27.75 21.94
N MET A 143 -4.65 27.15 22.40
CA MET A 143 -3.75 27.79 23.36
C MET A 143 -2.95 28.94 22.75
N MET A 144 -2.67 28.93 21.46
CA MET A 144 -1.81 29.90 20.79
C MET A 144 -2.58 31.06 20.15
N THR A 145 -3.87 30.91 19.87
CA THR A 145 -4.65 31.97 19.20
C THR A 145 -4.76 33.23 20.07
N LYS A 146 -4.57 34.40 19.47
CA LYS A 146 -4.75 35.69 20.09
C LYS A 146 -6.12 36.31 19.79
N THR A 147 -6.82 35.79 18.79
CA THR A 147 -8.06 36.33 18.26
C THR A 147 -9.27 35.45 18.54
N ASN A 148 -9.07 34.26 19.14
CA ASN A 148 -10.06 33.18 19.27
C ASN A 148 -10.67 32.73 17.94
N LYS A 149 -9.96 32.96 16.84
CA LYS A 149 -10.34 32.48 15.51
C LYS A 149 -9.31 31.47 15.03
N ILE A 150 -9.80 30.29 14.65
CA ILE A 150 -8.99 29.19 14.13
C ILE A 150 -9.59 28.77 12.80
N CYS A 151 -8.74 28.54 11.79
CA CYS A 151 -9.14 28.04 10.48
C CYS A 151 -8.47 26.68 10.23
N TYR A 152 -9.21 25.81 9.57
CA TYR A 152 -8.73 24.50 9.13
C TYR A 152 -8.84 24.37 7.61
N VAL A 153 -7.74 24.15 6.91
CA VAL A 153 -7.73 23.88 5.47
C VAL A 153 -7.78 22.37 5.26
N ALA A 154 -8.92 21.88 4.80
CA ALA A 154 -9.16 20.47 4.54
C ALA A 154 -8.79 20.09 3.11
N ALA A 155 -8.24 18.87 2.91
CA ALA A 155 -7.86 18.38 1.60
C ALA A 155 -9.07 17.97 0.75
N PHE A 156 -9.97 17.13 1.30
CA PHE A 156 -11.13 16.58 0.60
C PHE A 156 -12.32 16.37 1.56
N PRO A 157 -13.58 16.48 1.09
CA PRO A 157 -14.77 16.25 1.90
C PRO A 157 -15.09 14.76 2.02
N ILE A 158 -14.18 13.97 2.59
CA ILE A 158 -14.30 12.52 2.81
C ILE A 158 -14.48 12.22 4.30
N PRO A 159 -15.03 11.05 4.69
CA PRO A 159 -15.34 10.73 6.09
C PRO A 159 -14.15 10.86 7.05
N GLU A 160 -12.96 10.47 6.63
CA GLU A 160 -11.73 10.61 7.40
C GLU A 160 -11.45 12.09 7.72
N VAL A 161 -11.43 12.95 6.70
CA VAL A 161 -11.12 14.38 6.84
C VAL A 161 -12.19 15.10 7.67
N ILE A 162 -13.47 14.77 7.47
CA ILE A 162 -14.57 15.33 8.28
C ILE A 162 -14.39 14.96 9.76
N ARG A 163 -14.05 13.72 10.06
CA ARG A 163 -13.74 13.29 11.43
C ARG A 163 -12.54 14.04 12.02
N GLU A 164 -11.51 14.27 11.23
CA GLU A 164 -10.34 15.05 11.65
C GLU A 164 -10.70 16.51 11.98
N ILE A 165 -11.50 17.15 11.13
CA ILE A 165 -11.99 18.52 11.36
C ILE A 165 -12.77 18.57 12.69
N ASN A 166 -13.73 17.67 12.88
CA ASN A 166 -14.53 17.64 14.09
C ASN A 166 -13.67 17.49 15.35
N THR A 167 -12.66 16.62 15.27
CA THR A 167 -11.76 16.38 16.42
C THR A 167 -10.79 17.53 16.67
N TYR A 168 -10.45 18.30 15.66
CA TYR A 168 -9.60 19.49 15.78
C TYR A 168 -10.30 20.61 16.56
N TYR A 169 -11.63 20.72 16.46
CA TYR A 169 -12.43 21.74 17.13
C TYR A 169 -12.99 21.32 18.52
N LEU A 170 -12.76 20.07 18.94
CA LEU A 170 -13.10 19.60 20.29
C LEU A 170 -12.06 19.99 21.34
#